data_164ccb39e9667a97025a62c20f320c6f
#
_entry.id   164ccb39e9667a97025a62c20f320c6f
#
_cell.length_a   1.000
_cell.length_b   1.000
_cell.length_c   1.000
_cell.angle_alpha   90.00
_cell.angle_beta   90.00
_cell.angle_gamma   90.00
#
_symmetry.space_group_name_H-M   'P 1'
#
loop_
_entity.id
_entity.type
_entity.pdbx_description
1 polymer ?
#
loop_
_entity_poly.entity_id
_entity_poly.type
_entity_poly.pdbx_seq_one_letter_code
_entity_poly.pdbx_strand_id
1 'polypeptide(L)'
;MNPQPYNRLYQLTGTKGFANKYPVEGYAVDAAQMKASGVQPKVDNLSSHGFMPDAEMKALVEKYQHPILKKYGEMAKEVGGHGGMDFIMDSRLVYCLQNGLPLDMDVYDLAEWCCLAELGALSMDNNCAAVQFPDFTRGHWNDVKGFKHAFASPEDEAEAEKAAKEATAKLKEQGAKEWAAEK
;
A
#
# COMPACT_ATOMS: atom_id res chain seq x y z
N MET A 1 7.81 19.72 -26.00
CA MET A 1 7.63 19.30 -24.60
C MET A 1 7.13 20.50 -23.80
N ASN A 2 6.05 20.34 -23.07
CA ASN A 2 5.64 21.39 -22.14
C ASN A 2 6.57 21.34 -20.92
N PRO A 3 7.15 22.46 -20.50
CA PRO A 3 7.97 22.52 -19.29
C PRO A 3 7.07 22.35 -18.07
N GLN A 4 7.01 21.13 -17.58
CA GLN A 4 6.25 20.82 -16.37
C GLN A 4 7.21 20.39 -15.27
N PRO A 5 7.14 20.96 -14.06
CA PRO A 5 7.94 20.52 -12.95
C PRO A 5 7.68 19.04 -12.65
N TYR A 6 8.74 18.34 -12.23
CA TYR A 6 8.60 16.97 -11.77
C TYR A 6 7.58 16.90 -10.62
N ASN A 7 6.62 16.00 -10.75
CA ASN A 7 5.55 15.83 -9.78
C ASN A 7 5.33 14.34 -9.52
N ARG A 8 5.22 14.00 -8.24
CA ARG A 8 4.86 12.65 -7.75
C ARG A 8 3.50 12.70 -7.05
N LEU A 9 2.51 13.33 -7.67
CA LEU A 9 1.17 13.31 -7.09
C LEU A 9 0.73 11.88 -6.84
N TYR A 10 0.44 11.58 -5.58
CA TYR A 10 0.01 10.26 -5.15
C TYR A 10 -1.17 10.41 -4.20
N GLN A 11 -2.34 10.00 -4.67
CA GLN A 11 -3.60 10.12 -3.94
C GLN A 11 -4.34 8.79 -3.96
N LEU A 12 -4.87 8.42 -2.81
CA LEU A 12 -5.77 7.29 -2.65
C LEU A 12 -7.08 7.79 -2.07
N THR A 13 -8.17 7.48 -2.74
CA THR A 13 -9.52 7.83 -2.29
C THR A 13 -10.32 6.54 -2.06
N GLY A 14 -10.74 6.34 -0.84
CA GLY A 14 -11.60 5.23 -0.45
C GLY A 14 -12.96 5.72 0.05
N THR A 15 -13.86 4.81 0.30
CA THR A 15 -15.21 5.12 0.83
C THR A 15 -15.19 5.67 2.26
N LYS A 16 -14.10 5.43 3.01
CA LYS A 16 -13.96 5.80 4.43
C LYS A 16 -12.72 6.64 4.72
N GLY A 17 -12.00 7.06 3.71
CA GLY A 17 -10.80 7.85 3.92
C GLY A 17 -10.12 8.28 2.65
N PHE A 18 -9.19 9.18 2.82
CA PHE A 18 -8.37 9.78 1.77
C PHE A 18 -6.93 9.86 2.25
N ALA A 19 -5.99 9.59 1.37
CA ALA A 19 -4.57 9.76 1.64
C ALA A 19 -3.90 10.49 0.48
N ASN A 20 -3.05 11.45 0.81
CA ASN A 20 -2.25 12.21 -0.15
C ASN A 20 -0.79 12.23 0.32
N LYS A 21 0.15 11.97 -0.59
CA LYS A 21 1.57 12.02 -0.24
C LYS A 21 2.26 13.28 -0.77
N TYR A 22 1.94 13.70 -1.97
CA TYR A 22 2.58 14.85 -2.61
C TYR A 22 1.50 15.78 -3.20
N PRO A 23 1.67 17.09 -3.23
CA PRO A 23 2.81 17.87 -2.70
C PRO A 23 2.79 18.00 -1.18
N VAL A 24 1.67 17.73 -0.51
CA VAL A 24 1.50 17.81 0.93
C VAL A 24 1.03 16.46 1.42
N GLU A 25 1.75 15.88 2.37
CA GLU A 25 1.35 14.62 3.00
C GLU A 25 0.18 14.86 3.96
N GLY A 26 -0.85 14.02 3.85
CA GLY A 26 -2.00 14.12 4.72
C GLY A 26 -2.99 12.98 4.54
N TYR A 27 -3.75 12.71 5.60
CA TYR A 27 -4.79 11.70 5.65
C TYR A 27 -6.09 12.31 6.16
N ALA A 28 -7.21 11.81 5.65
CA ALA A 28 -8.53 12.07 6.19
C ALA A 28 -9.28 10.73 6.29
N VAL A 29 -9.71 10.37 7.48
CA VAL A 29 -10.39 9.10 7.77
C VAL A 29 -11.62 9.39 8.59
N ASP A 30 -12.73 8.68 8.35
CA ASP A 30 -13.93 8.91 9.13
C ASP A 30 -13.75 8.52 10.61
N ALA A 31 -14.51 9.18 11.50
CA ALA A 31 -14.36 9.00 12.95
C ALA A 31 -14.65 7.56 13.41
N ALA A 32 -15.57 6.86 12.77
CA ALA A 32 -15.87 5.46 13.09
C ALA A 32 -14.70 4.55 12.72
N GLN A 33 -14.06 4.79 11.59
CA GLN A 33 -12.89 4.03 11.14
C GLN A 33 -11.67 4.31 12.03
N MET A 34 -11.47 5.56 12.47
CA MET A 34 -10.44 5.92 13.44
C MET A 34 -10.62 5.16 14.75
N LYS A 35 -11.81 5.18 15.28
CA LYS A 35 -12.17 4.45 16.51
C LYS A 35 -11.97 2.95 16.34
N ALA A 36 -12.40 2.36 15.23
CA ALA A 36 -12.20 0.95 14.93
C ALA A 36 -10.71 0.59 14.82
N SER A 37 -9.86 1.52 14.39
CA SER A 37 -8.41 1.33 14.36
C SER A 37 -7.75 1.43 15.74
N GLY A 38 -8.51 1.80 16.79
CA GLY A 38 -8.00 2.00 18.16
C GLY A 38 -7.29 3.35 18.37
N VAL A 39 -7.34 4.24 17.39
CA VAL A 39 -6.90 5.63 17.52
C VAL A 39 -8.10 6.45 17.95
N GLN A 40 -7.99 7.17 19.09
CA GLN A 40 -9.07 8.02 19.57
C GLN A 40 -9.03 9.36 18.84
N PRO A 41 -10.04 9.68 18.02
CA PRO A 41 -10.10 10.98 17.37
C PRO A 41 -10.38 12.06 18.44
N LYS A 42 -9.61 13.14 18.40
CA LYS A 42 -9.84 14.29 19.28
C LYS A 42 -10.97 15.20 18.80
N VAL A 43 -11.30 15.09 17.54
CA VAL A 43 -12.34 15.90 16.87
C VAL A 43 -13.03 15.01 15.84
N ASP A 44 -14.32 15.21 15.61
CA ASP A 44 -15.03 14.63 14.45
C ASP A 44 -14.50 15.25 13.16
N ASN A 45 -13.54 14.56 12.56
CA ASN A 45 -12.65 15.12 11.54
C ASN A 45 -13.00 14.76 10.12
N LEU A 46 -14.23 14.67 9.80
CA LEU A 46 -14.66 14.75 8.40
C LEU A 46 -14.82 16.22 7.97
N SER A 47 -13.74 16.99 8.15
CA SER A 47 -13.70 18.28 7.50
C SER A 47 -13.32 18.07 6.04
N SER A 48 -14.21 18.40 5.11
CA SER A 48 -13.90 18.52 3.69
C SER A 48 -12.84 19.62 3.40
N HIS A 49 -12.37 20.32 4.41
CA HIS A 49 -11.48 21.47 4.32
C HIS A 49 -10.06 21.24 4.81
N GLY A 50 -9.71 20.03 5.25
CA GLY A 50 -8.36 19.77 5.73
C GLY A 50 -8.08 18.31 6.04
N PHE A 51 -6.80 18.05 6.31
CA PHE A 51 -6.34 16.75 6.77
C PHE A 51 -6.54 16.61 8.28
N MET A 52 -6.39 15.39 8.76
CA MET A 52 -6.36 15.08 10.17
C MET A 52 -5.21 15.83 10.87
N PRO A 53 -5.32 16.12 12.17
CA PRO A 53 -4.21 16.65 12.96
C PRO A 53 -2.99 15.74 12.91
N ASP A 54 -1.79 16.34 12.92
CA ASP A 54 -0.51 15.63 12.81
C ASP A 54 -0.35 14.50 13.83
N ALA A 55 -0.81 14.70 15.06
CA ALA A 55 -0.71 13.69 16.11
C ALA A 55 -1.54 12.44 15.80
N GLU A 56 -2.71 12.62 15.19
CA GLU A 56 -3.60 11.52 14.77
C GLU A 56 -3.05 10.82 13.53
N MET A 57 -2.51 11.58 12.58
CA MET A 57 -1.82 11.02 11.41
C MET A 57 -0.63 10.17 11.83
N LYS A 58 0.21 10.65 12.74
CA LYS A 58 1.34 9.88 13.28
C LYS A 58 0.90 8.58 13.95
N ALA A 59 -0.17 8.62 14.75
CA ALA A 59 -0.69 7.42 15.40
C ALA A 59 -1.19 6.38 14.39
N LEU A 60 -1.82 6.81 13.28
CA LEU A 60 -2.21 5.91 12.20
C LEU A 60 -1.00 5.31 11.48
N VAL A 61 -0.02 6.14 11.14
CA VAL A 61 1.21 5.67 10.49
C VAL A 61 1.92 4.65 11.37
N GLU A 62 2.11 4.93 12.65
CA GLU A 62 2.75 4.01 13.59
C GLU A 62 2.01 2.67 13.67
N LYS A 63 0.69 2.71 13.70
CA LYS A 63 -0.14 1.52 13.76
C LYS A 63 -0.03 0.67 12.50
N TYR A 64 -0.14 1.29 11.33
CA TYR A 64 -0.23 0.61 10.04
C TYR A 64 1.09 0.56 9.27
N GLN A 65 2.17 1.08 9.84
CA GLN A 65 3.49 1.00 9.24
C GLN A 65 3.85 -0.46 8.96
N HIS A 66 4.37 -0.70 7.76
CA HIS A 66 4.76 -2.03 7.33
C HIS A 66 5.80 -2.64 8.29
N PRO A 67 5.69 -3.94 8.64
CA PRO A 67 6.62 -4.61 9.58
C PRO A 67 8.10 -4.44 9.21
N ILE A 68 8.43 -4.51 7.93
CA ILE A 68 9.81 -4.33 7.45
C ILE A 68 10.36 -2.94 7.79
N LEU A 69 9.53 -1.90 7.73
CA LEU A 69 9.92 -0.54 8.11
C LEU A 69 10.06 -0.39 9.61
N LYS A 70 9.24 -1.06 10.40
CA LYS A 70 9.39 -1.09 11.86
C LYS A 70 10.69 -1.76 12.27
N LYS A 71 11.08 -2.83 11.58
CA LYS A 71 12.26 -3.63 11.90
C LYS A 71 13.57 -3.01 11.39
N TYR A 72 13.58 -2.53 10.16
CA TYR A 72 14.79 -2.10 9.46
C TYR A 72 14.82 -0.62 9.09
N GLY A 73 13.74 0.13 9.30
CA GLY A 73 13.60 1.49 8.79
C GLY A 73 14.70 2.45 9.26
N GLU A 74 15.08 2.41 10.52
CA GLU A 74 16.15 3.28 11.04
C GLU A 74 17.52 2.88 10.48
N MET A 75 17.87 1.59 10.50
CA MET A 75 19.09 1.09 9.89
C MET A 75 19.16 1.42 8.39
N ALA A 76 18.07 1.25 7.69
CA ALA A 76 17.99 1.57 6.28
C ALA A 76 18.25 3.05 5.99
N LYS A 77 17.77 3.96 6.82
CA LYS A 77 18.05 5.39 6.71
C LYS A 77 19.53 5.70 6.96
N GLU A 78 20.16 5.03 7.93
CA GLU A 78 21.57 5.20 8.24
C GLU A 78 22.48 4.72 7.10
N VAL A 79 22.16 3.58 6.50
CA VAL A 79 22.90 3.04 5.34
C VAL A 79 22.73 3.94 4.11
N GLY A 80 21.56 4.56 3.95
CA GLY A 80 21.27 5.48 2.87
C GLY A 80 20.64 4.82 1.64
N GLY A 81 20.81 5.45 0.48
CA GLY A 81 20.14 5.02 -0.77
C GLY A 81 18.66 5.39 -0.77
N HIS A 82 18.32 6.57 -1.35
CA HIS A 82 16.94 7.08 -1.44
C HIS A 82 16.15 7.03 -0.11
N GLY A 83 16.82 7.43 0.99
CA GLY A 83 16.22 7.39 2.33
C GLY A 83 16.05 6.00 2.92
N GLY A 84 16.85 5.02 2.47
CA GLY A 84 16.84 3.65 2.93
C GLY A 84 16.05 2.68 2.03
N MET A 85 15.42 3.17 0.98
CA MET A 85 14.63 2.33 0.07
C MET A 85 15.50 1.28 -0.62
N ASP A 86 16.67 1.68 -1.13
CA ASP A 86 17.60 0.79 -1.83
C ASP A 86 18.11 -0.32 -0.90
N PHE A 87 18.44 0.02 0.34
CA PHE A 87 18.86 -0.97 1.33
C PHE A 87 17.79 -2.04 1.58
N ILE A 88 16.52 -1.63 1.73
CA ILE A 88 15.42 -2.58 1.96
C ILE A 88 15.22 -3.47 0.74
N MET A 89 15.24 -2.90 -0.46
CA MET A 89 15.08 -3.63 -1.72
C MET A 89 16.18 -4.67 -1.90
N ASP A 90 17.44 -4.28 -1.75
CA ASP A 90 18.59 -5.17 -1.89
C ASP A 90 18.61 -6.25 -0.81
N SER A 91 18.27 -5.91 0.43
CA SER A 91 18.16 -6.88 1.52
C SER A 91 17.11 -7.93 1.24
N ARG A 92 15.97 -7.54 0.66
CA ARG A 92 14.91 -8.48 0.24
C ARG A 92 15.39 -9.40 -0.88
N LEU A 93 16.05 -8.85 -1.88
CA LEU A 93 16.62 -9.65 -2.98
C LEU A 93 17.59 -10.71 -2.46
N VAL A 94 18.56 -10.30 -1.64
CA VAL A 94 19.55 -11.21 -1.04
C VAL A 94 18.87 -12.27 -0.20
N TYR A 95 17.90 -11.88 0.63
CA TYR A 95 17.15 -12.80 1.47
C TYR A 95 16.40 -13.86 0.64
N CYS A 96 15.70 -13.45 -0.40
CA CYS A 96 14.98 -14.37 -1.28
C CYS A 96 15.93 -15.36 -1.97
N LEU A 97 17.06 -14.86 -2.49
CA LEU A 97 18.06 -15.71 -3.16
C LEU A 97 18.73 -16.71 -2.20
N GLN A 98 19.07 -16.29 -0.99
CA GLN A 98 19.68 -17.16 0.02
C GLN A 98 18.75 -18.26 0.53
N ASN A 99 17.44 -18.00 0.53
CA ASN A 99 16.45 -18.94 1.06
C ASN A 99 15.66 -19.67 -0.04
N GLY A 100 16.01 -19.47 -1.31
CA GLY A 100 15.29 -20.10 -2.42
C GLY A 100 13.82 -19.67 -2.54
N LEU A 101 13.52 -18.46 -2.10
CA LEU A 101 12.18 -17.88 -2.17
C LEU A 101 11.94 -17.19 -3.52
N PRO A 102 10.69 -17.07 -3.96
CA PRO A 102 10.35 -16.23 -5.10
C PRO A 102 10.78 -14.78 -4.86
N LEU A 103 11.20 -14.09 -5.89
CA LEU A 103 11.55 -12.68 -5.82
C LEU A 103 10.29 -11.82 -5.61
N ASP A 104 10.46 -10.66 -4.97
CA ASP A 104 9.37 -9.70 -4.75
C ASP A 104 8.85 -9.10 -6.06
N MET A 105 9.68 -9.12 -7.10
CA MET A 105 9.37 -8.67 -8.45
C MET A 105 9.93 -9.68 -9.45
N ASP A 106 9.17 -9.99 -10.49
CA ASP A 106 9.57 -10.91 -11.53
C ASP A 106 9.56 -10.28 -12.93
N VAL A 107 9.79 -11.09 -13.95
CA VAL A 107 9.81 -10.64 -15.34
C VAL A 107 8.44 -10.15 -15.83
N TYR A 108 7.36 -10.64 -15.25
CA TYR A 108 6.01 -10.23 -15.61
C TYR A 108 5.68 -8.84 -15.06
N ASP A 109 6.08 -8.54 -13.83
CA ASP A 109 6.00 -7.19 -13.26
C ASP A 109 6.76 -6.18 -14.14
N LEU A 110 7.98 -6.55 -14.57
CA LEU A 110 8.78 -5.71 -15.47
C LEU A 110 8.07 -5.47 -16.80
N ALA A 111 7.50 -6.53 -17.40
CA ALA A 111 6.79 -6.42 -18.67
C ALA A 111 5.57 -5.50 -18.56
N GLU A 112 4.81 -5.62 -17.48
CA GLU A 112 3.65 -4.77 -17.19
C GLU A 112 4.05 -3.30 -17.03
N TRP A 113 5.12 -3.00 -16.32
CA TRP A 113 5.56 -1.62 -16.16
C TRP A 113 6.11 -1.02 -17.44
N CYS A 114 6.86 -1.78 -18.21
CA CYS A 114 7.47 -1.31 -19.46
C CYS A 114 6.45 -1.05 -20.56
N CYS A 115 5.35 -1.79 -20.63
CA CYS A 115 4.35 -1.59 -21.69
C CYS A 115 3.50 -0.32 -21.51
N LEU A 116 3.51 0.33 -20.35
CA LEU A 116 2.68 1.51 -20.09
C LEU A 116 2.94 2.68 -21.05
N ALA A 117 4.19 2.90 -21.43
CA ALA A 117 4.56 3.98 -22.34
C ALA A 117 3.97 3.74 -23.75
N GLU A 118 4.07 2.52 -24.26
CA GLU A 118 3.54 2.14 -25.58
C GLU A 118 2.00 2.13 -25.58
N LEU A 119 1.37 1.58 -24.55
CA LEU A 119 -0.08 1.60 -24.41
C LEU A 119 -0.62 3.03 -24.25
N GLY A 120 0.12 3.90 -23.56
CA GLY A 120 -0.21 5.32 -23.46
C GLY A 120 -0.16 6.03 -24.82
N ALA A 121 0.88 5.78 -25.61
CA ALA A 121 0.98 6.31 -26.97
C ALA A 121 -0.17 5.81 -27.86
N LEU A 122 -0.44 4.51 -27.82
CA LEU A 122 -1.56 3.91 -28.56
C LEU A 122 -2.92 4.52 -28.16
N SER A 123 -3.14 4.77 -26.88
CA SER A 123 -4.36 5.44 -26.40
C SER A 123 -4.46 6.86 -26.98
N MET A 124 -3.39 7.64 -26.95
CA MET A 124 -3.37 9.00 -27.50
C MET A 124 -3.67 9.00 -29.00
N ASP A 125 -3.08 8.10 -29.76
CA ASP A 125 -3.31 7.96 -31.20
C ASP A 125 -4.75 7.56 -31.54
N ASN A 126 -5.43 6.96 -30.58
CA ASN A 126 -6.86 6.58 -30.67
C ASN A 126 -7.79 7.54 -29.92
N ASN A 127 -7.51 8.83 -29.89
CA ASN A 127 -8.33 9.84 -29.24
C ASN A 127 -8.52 9.60 -27.73
N CYS A 128 -7.51 9.15 -27.03
CA CYS A 128 -7.54 8.80 -25.61
C CYS A 128 -8.57 7.70 -25.27
N ALA A 129 -8.84 6.81 -26.20
CA ALA A 129 -9.68 5.66 -25.97
C ALA A 129 -9.02 4.66 -25.00
N ALA A 130 -9.84 3.91 -24.28
CA ALA A 130 -9.33 2.82 -23.45
C ALA A 130 -8.61 1.77 -24.30
N VAL A 131 -7.44 1.36 -23.86
CA VAL A 131 -6.60 0.33 -24.52
C VAL A 131 -6.57 -0.90 -23.63
N GLN A 132 -6.72 -2.08 -24.23
CA GLN A 132 -6.64 -3.35 -23.52
C GLN A 132 -5.21 -3.56 -22.99
N PHE A 133 -5.07 -3.74 -21.68
CA PHE A 133 -3.81 -4.10 -21.05
C PHE A 133 -3.54 -5.60 -21.30
N PRO A 134 -2.38 -5.98 -21.83
CA PRO A 134 -2.05 -7.38 -22.05
C PRO A 134 -1.80 -8.12 -20.74
N ASP A 135 -2.32 -9.32 -20.63
CA ASP A 135 -1.99 -10.23 -19.54
C ASP A 135 -0.75 -11.06 -19.91
N PHE A 136 0.41 -10.64 -19.45
CA PHE A 136 1.69 -11.33 -19.70
C PHE A 136 1.78 -12.66 -18.96
N THR A 137 1.01 -12.83 -17.88
CA THR A 137 1.01 -14.05 -17.05
C THR A 137 0.11 -15.14 -17.62
N ARG A 138 -0.70 -14.84 -18.65
CA ARG A 138 -1.68 -15.77 -19.23
C ARG A 138 -2.67 -16.32 -18.19
N GLY A 139 -3.10 -15.48 -17.28
CA GLY A 139 -4.02 -15.82 -16.20
C GLY A 139 -3.37 -16.27 -14.89
N HIS A 140 -2.08 -16.54 -14.86
CA HIS A 140 -1.41 -17.02 -13.64
C HIS A 140 -1.39 -16.02 -12.50
N TRP A 141 -1.62 -14.73 -12.77
CA TRP A 141 -1.79 -13.74 -11.70
C TRP A 141 -2.94 -14.10 -10.74
N ASN A 142 -3.94 -14.86 -11.18
CA ASN A 142 -5.03 -15.34 -10.34
C ASN A 142 -4.58 -16.41 -9.32
N ASP A 143 -3.46 -17.06 -9.55
CA ASP A 143 -2.94 -18.10 -8.66
C ASP A 143 -2.21 -17.52 -7.46
N VAL A 144 -1.80 -16.26 -7.55
CA VAL A 144 -1.14 -15.52 -6.47
C VAL A 144 -2.20 -15.02 -5.49
N LYS A 145 -2.17 -15.55 -4.27
CA LYS A 145 -3.10 -15.14 -3.21
C LYS A 145 -2.34 -14.59 -2.02
N GLY A 146 -2.80 -13.44 -1.55
CA GLY A 146 -2.22 -12.75 -0.41
C GLY A 146 -0.96 -11.93 -0.75
N PHE A 147 -0.39 -11.33 0.26
CA PHE A 147 0.88 -10.61 0.16
C PHE A 147 2.02 -11.62 0.29
N LYS A 148 2.52 -12.11 -0.82
CA LYS A 148 3.78 -12.82 -0.84
C LYS A 148 4.89 -11.77 -0.76
N HIS A 149 5.94 -12.02 -0.03
CA HIS A 149 7.20 -11.25 -0.10
C HIS A 149 7.25 -9.89 0.62
N ALA A 150 6.23 -9.52 1.36
CA ALA A 150 6.21 -8.23 2.07
C ALA A 150 6.98 -8.25 3.41
N PHE A 151 7.57 -9.38 3.81
CA PHE A 151 8.13 -9.58 5.14
C PHE A 151 9.64 -9.80 5.12
N ALA A 152 10.27 -9.50 6.25
CA ALA A 152 11.71 -9.60 6.40
C ALA A 152 12.20 -11.03 6.70
N SER A 153 11.31 -11.91 7.16
CA SER A 153 11.62 -13.30 7.49
C SER A 153 10.37 -14.18 7.38
N PRO A 154 10.51 -15.52 7.24
CA PRO A 154 9.38 -16.44 7.27
C PRO A 154 8.56 -16.37 8.57
N GLU A 155 9.21 -16.08 9.69
CA GLU A 155 8.56 -15.90 10.99
C GLU A 155 7.69 -14.66 11.00
N ASP A 156 8.19 -13.53 10.45
CA ASP A 156 7.44 -12.28 10.30
C ASP A 156 6.22 -12.49 9.39
N GLU A 157 6.38 -13.27 8.31
CA GLU A 157 5.28 -13.62 7.39
C GLU A 157 4.21 -14.45 8.09
N ALA A 158 4.59 -15.48 8.83
CA ALA A 158 3.66 -16.33 9.56
C ALA A 158 2.90 -15.55 10.65
N GLU A 159 3.58 -14.66 11.37
CA GLU A 159 2.96 -13.81 12.38
C GLU A 159 1.96 -12.83 11.75
N ALA A 160 2.32 -12.20 10.63
CA ALA A 160 1.45 -11.27 9.92
C ALA A 160 0.24 -12.00 9.29
N GLU A 161 0.43 -13.19 8.74
CA GLU A 161 -0.67 -13.99 8.22
C GLU A 161 -1.66 -14.38 9.32
N LYS A 162 -1.16 -14.76 10.50
CA LYS A 162 -1.98 -15.03 11.68
C LYS A 162 -2.75 -13.80 12.11
N ALA A 163 -2.07 -12.66 12.24
CA ALA A 163 -2.69 -11.38 12.60
C ALA A 163 -3.76 -10.95 11.59
N ALA A 164 -3.51 -11.12 10.29
CA ALA A 164 -4.47 -10.81 9.23
C ALA A 164 -5.72 -11.70 9.29
N LYS A 165 -5.55 -12.99 9.56
CA LYS A 165 -6.67 -13.93 9.75
C LYS A 165 -7.53 -13.55 10.95
N GLU A 166 -6.89 -13.22 12.08
CA GLU A 166 -7.59 -12.78 13.29
C GLU A 166 -8.35 -11.47 13.09
N ALA A 167 -7.72 -10.49 12.43
CA ALA A 167 -8.34 -9.22 12.10
C ALA A 167 -9.56 -9.41 11.17
N THR A 168 -9.43 -10.26 10.15
CA THR A 168 -10.52 -10.58 9.22
C THR A 168 -11.68 -11.26 9.94
N ALA A 169 -11.41 -12.17 10.86
CA ALA A 169 -12.44 -12.85 11.65
C ALA A 169 -13.20 -11.85 12.53
N LYS A 170 -12.50 -10.92 13.19
CA LYS A 170 -13.11 -9.86 14.00
C LYS A 170 -13.98 -8.92 13.17
N LEU A 171 -13.52 -8.52 11.98
CA LEU A 171 -14.30 -7.67 11.09
C LEU A 171 -15.58 -8.36 10.59
N LYS A 172 -15.52 -9.66 10.28
CA LYS A 172 -16.70 -10.44 9.91
C LYS A 172 -17.70 -10.55 11.05
N GLU A 173 -17.23 -10.77 12.27
CA GLU A 173 -18.09 -10.83 13.45
C GLU A 173 -18.75 -9.49 13.76
N GLN A 174 -18.00 -8.38 13.64
CA GLN A 174 -18.54 -7.03 13.81
C GLN A 174 -19.57 -6.70 12.74
N GLY A 175 -19.29 -6.95 11.46
CA GLY A 175 -20.25 -6.72 10.38
C GLY A 175 -21.52 -7.55 10.52
N ALA A 176 -21.42 -8.78 11.00
CA ALA A 176 -22.60 -9.60 11.28
C ALA A 176 -23.45 -9.05 12.43
N LYS A 177 -22.84 -8.49 13.48
CA LYS A 177 -23.53 -7.85 14.60
C LYS A 177 -24.22 -6.55 14.19
N GLU A 178 -23.55 -5.73 13.40
CA GLU A 178 -24.11 -4.48 12.88
C GLU A 178 -25.33 -4.76 11.99
N TRP A 179 -25.20 -5.72 11.08
CA TRP A 179 -26.31 -6.11 10.20
C TRP A 179 -27.51 -6.73 10.95
N ALA A 180 -27.24 -7.43 12.06
CA ALA A 180 -28.31 -7.96 12.90
C ALA A 180 -29.01 -6.89 13.74
N ALA A 181 -28.31 -5.79 14.07
CA ALA A 181 -28.87 -4.68 14.82
C ALA A 181 -29.71 -3.72 13.97
N GLU A 182 -29.55 -3.75 12.63
CA GLU A 182 -30.31 -2.93 11.68
C GLU A 182 -31.63 -3.59 11.22
N LYS A 183 -31.91 -4.81 11.67
CA LYS A 183 -33.18 -5.55 11.41
C LYS A 183 -34.12 -5.52 12.59
#